data_b9019d46533e1b2dff2d498e7bc5b063
#
_entry.id   b9019d46533e1b2dff2d498e7bc5b063
#
_cell.length_a   1.000
_cell.length_b   1.000
_cell.length_c   1.000
_cell.angle_alpha   90.00
_cell.angle_beta   90.00
_cell.angle_gamma   90.00
#
_symmetry.space_group_name_H-M   'P 1'
#
loop_
_entity.id
_entity.type
_entity.pdbx_description
1 polymer ?
#
loop_
_entity_poly.entity_id
_entity_poly.type
_entity_poly.pdbx_seq_one_letter_code
_entity_poly.pdbx_strand_id
1 'polypeptide(L)'
;PQFKVIVEIRDYGAYIHGPKIQGEGGLPVGTSGRALNMLSGGIDSPVAAYRMAKRGLGLDHIHFASPPYTSERAKLKVKALAQLITPYTGSTNLFVVPYTKPQEYIRDNAPDVLFTVLMRRSMMRIANIIARKQGCEALVTGESLAQVASQTVKALQCTDAAQDLPILRPLI
;
A
#
# COMPACT_ATOMS: atom_id res chain seq x y z
N PRO A 1 40.63 -18.59 -8.05
CA PRO A 1 40.64 -17.36 -8.82
C PRO A 1 39.82 -16.30 -8.11
N GLN A 2 40.38 -15.08 -8.03
CA GLN A 2 39.73 -13.96 -7.36
C GLN A 2 38.55 -13.36 -8.17
N PHE A 3 38.49 -13.71 -9.44
CA PHE A 3 37.47 -13.20 -10.38
C PHE A 3 37.16 -14.26 -11.44
N LYS A 4 35.85 -14.43 -11.74
CA LYS A 4 35.36 -15.34 -12.77
C LYS A 4 34.72 -14.53 -13.88
N VAL A 5 35.23 -14.67 -15.10
CA VAL A 5 34.62 -14.13 -16.33
C VAL A 5 33.91 -15.28 -17.04
N ILE A 6 32.66 -15.05 -17.43
CA ILE A 6 31.85 -16.01 -18.18
C ILE A 6 31.66 -15.45 -19.59
N VAL A 7 31.87 -16.27 -20.58
CA VAL A 7 31.63 -15.96 -22.01
C VAL A 7 30.51 -16.88 -22.48
N GLU A 8 29.38 -16.30 -22.88
CA GLU A 8 28.27 -17.01 -23.51
C GLU A 8 28.32 -16.74 -25.04
N ILE A 9 28.38 -17.78 -25.83
CA ILE A 9 28.27 -17.69 -27.30
C ILE A 9 26.88 -18.16 -27.68
N ARG A 10 26.14 -17.33 -28.43
CA ARG A 10 24.79 -17.60 -28.93
C ARG A 10 24.76 -17.35 -30.45
N ASP A 11 23.72 -17.80 -31.13
CA ASP A 11 23.58 -17.70 -32.58
C ASP A 11 23.68 -16.26 -33.13
N TYR A 12 23.29 -15.28 -32.31
CA TYR A 12 23.24 -13.85 -32.67
C TYR A 12 24.26 -12.96 -31.94
N GLY A 13 25.18 -13.55 -31.15
CA GLY A 13 26.22 -12.77 -30.50
C GLY A 13 26.97 -13.49 -29.38
N ALA A 14 28.07 -12.87 -28.93
CA ALA A 14 28.83 -13.30 -27.76
C ALA A 14 28.68 -12.29 -26.63
N TYR A 15 28.43 -12.78 -25.42
CA TYR A 15 28.22 -11.97 -24.23
C TYR A 15 29.28 -12.29 -23.18
N ILE A 16 29.93 -11.26 -22.64
CA ILE A 16 30.94 -11.40 -21.61
C ILE A 16 30.38 -10.78 -20.31
N HIS A 17 30.34 -11.55 -19.24
CA HIS A 17 29.84 -11.07 -17.96
C HIS A 17 30.56 -11.66 -16.75
N GLY A 18 30.46 -11.00 -15.59
CA GLY A 18 30.92 -11.49 -14.30
C GLY A 18 29.94 -12.45 -13.62
N PRO A 19 30.15 -12.74 -12.35
CA PRO A 19 29.22 -13.53 -11.54
C PRO A 19 27.82 -12.92 -11.50
N LYS A 20 26.78 -13.75 -11.42
CA LYS A 20 25.42 -13.28 -11.18
C LYS A 20 25.30 -12.65 -9.82
N ILE A 21 24.75 -11.44 -9.77
CA ILE A 21 24.40 -10.75 -8.52
C ILE A 21 22.93 -10.99 -8.27
N GLN A 22 22.61 -11.48 -7.07
CA GLN A 22 21.21 -11.69 -6.67
C GLN A 22 20.53 -10.34 -6.47
N GLY A 23 19.49 -10.07 -7.24
CA GLY A 23 18.60 -8.92 -7.06
C GLY A 23 17.45 -9.24 -6.11
N GLU A 24 16.56 -8.26 -5.91
CA GLU A 24 15.37 -8.38 -5.06
C GLU A 24 14.37 -9.44 -5.57
N GLY A 25 14.42 -9.77 -6.84
CA GLY A 25 13.47 -10.68 -7.50
C GLY A 25 12.07 -10.05 -7.63
N GLY A 26 11.12 -10.84 -8.15
CA GLY A 26 9.76 -10.37 -8.40
C GLY A 26 9.54 -10.01 -9.86
N LEU A 27 8.46 -9.27 -10.13
CA LEU A 27 8.09 -8.77 -11.46
C LEU A 27 8.44 -7.28 -11.59
N PRO A 28 8.73 -6.78 -12.79
CA PRO A 28 8.92 -5.34 -12.98
C PRO A 28 7.69 -4.55 -12.56
N VAL A 29 7.90 -3.45 -11.85
CA VAL A 29 6.82 -2.59 -11.33
C VAL A 29 5.98 -2.04 -12.50
N GLY A 30 4.65 -2.11 -12.35
CA GLY A 30 3.67 -1.66 -13.34
C GLY A 30 3.21 -2.75 -14.32
N THR A 31 3.86 -3.92 -14.37
CA THR A 31 3.45 -5.01 -15.26
C THR A 31 2.15 -5.70 -14.87
N SER A 32 1.73 -5.56 -13.62
CA SER A 32 0.49 -6.16 -13.07
C SER A 32 -0.60 -5.13 -12.77
N GLY A 33 -0.56 -3.96 -13.43
CA GLY A 33 -1.51 -2.87 -13.22
C GLY A 33 -1.11 -1.91 -12.09
N ARG A 34 -2.06 -1.10 -11.63
CA ARG A 34 -1.86 -0.05 -10.60
C ARG A 34 -2.80 -0.23 -9.43
N ALA A 35 -2.33 0.09 -8.24
CA ALA A 35 -3.15 0.07 -7.03
C ALA A 35 -2.87 1.27 -6.11
N LEU A 36 -3.87 1.61 -5.28
CA LEU A 36 -3.74 2.65 -4.26
C LEU A 36 -3.52 1.97 -2.89
N ASN A 37 -2.35 2.15 -2.31
CA ASN A 37 -2.00 1.61 -1.00
C ASN A 37 -2.42 2.55 0.12
N MET A 38 -3.18 2.04 1.10
CA MET A 38 -3.58 2.77 2.30
C MET A 38 -2.41 2.83 3.30
N LEU A 39 -1.55 3.84 3.14
CA LEU A 39 -0.32 3.98 3.91
C LEU A 39 -0.58 4.63 5.27
N SER A 40 -0.28 3.93 6.34
CA SER A 40 -0.34 4.42 7.72
C SER A 40 1.07 4.65 8.30
N GLY A 41 1.13 5.19 9.51
CA GLY A 41 2.40 5.30 10.26
C GLY A 41 2.86 4.00 10.94
N GLY A 42 2.13 2.88 10.75
CA GLY A 42 2.50 1.55 11.24
C GLY A 42 3.50 0.84 10.33
N ILE A 43 3.96 -0.33 10.76
CA ILE A 43 4.94 -1.15 10.02
C ILE A 43 4.29 -1.99 8.90
N ASP A 44 3.02 -2.33 9.02
CA ASP A 44 2.35 -3.29 8.12
C ASP A 44 2.10 -2.70 6.73
N SER A 45 1.58 -1.47 6.66
CA SER A 45 1.20 -0.88 5.37
C SER A 45 2.37 -0.61 4.40
N PRO A 46 3.58 -0.21 4.84
CA PRO A 46 4.73 -0.14 3.93
C PRO A 46 5.23 -1.54 3.50
N VAL A 47 5.16 -2.55 4.38
CA VAL A 47 5.50 -3.94 4.02
C VAL A 47 4.49 -4.49 3.00
N ALA A 48 3.20 -4.20 3.17
CA ALA A 48 2.17 -4.55 2.19
C ALA A 48 2.45 -3.91 0.82
N ALA A 49 2.83 -2.63 0.79
CA ALA A 49 3.23 -1.95 -0.44
C ALA A 49 4.43 -2.63 -1.11
N TYR A 50 5.50 -2.89 -0.36
CA TYR A 50 6.68 -3.60 -0.87
C TYR A 50 6.33 -4.96 -1.48
N ARG A 51 5.52 -5.77 -0.77
CA ARG A 51 5.10 -7.09 -1.25
C ARG A 51 4.31 -7.01 -2.55
N MET A 52 3.46 -6.01 -2.70
CA MET A 52 2.65 -5.80 -3.92
C MET A 52 3.48 -5.24 -5.07
N ALA A 53 4.39 -4.31 -4.82
CA ALA A 53 5.36 -3.84 -5.81
C ALA A 53 6.21 -4.99 -6.36
N LYS A 54 6.65 -5.89 -5.48
CA LYS A 54 7.40 -7.10 -5.86
C LYS A 54 6.58 -8.07 -6.74
N ARG A 55 5.24 -7.97 -6.71
CA ARG A 55 4.32 -8.71 -7.60
C ARG A 55 4.00 -7.93 -8.89
N GLY A 56 4.68 -6.83 -9.15
CA GLY A 56 4.59 -6.05 -10.37
C GLY A 56 3.53 -4.93 -10.35
N LEU A 57 2.91 -4.62 -9.21
CA LEU A 57 1.97 -3.51 -9.12
C LEU A 57 2.70 -2.16 -9.06
N GLY A 58 2.29 -1.22 -9.91
CA GLY A 58 2.57 0.20 -9.71
C GLY A 58 1.72 0.73 -8.56
N LEU A 59 2.31 1.49 -7.63
CA LEU A 59 1.62 1.93 -6.42
C LEU A 59 1.62 3.44 -6.29
N ASP A 60 0.44 3.98 -5.97
CA ASP A 60 0.27 5.26 -5.30
C ASP A 60 -0.14 5.04 -3.85
N HIS A 61 -0.04 6.05 -3.01
CA HIS A 61 -0.34 5.96 -1.59
C HIS A 61 -1.40 6.96 -1.17
N ILE A 62 -2.27 6.57 -0.23
CA ILE A 62 -3.21 7.46 0.44
C ILE A 62 -3.01 7.40 1.95
N HIS A 63 -2.99 8.55 2.59
CA HIS A 63 -2.93 8.71 4.04
C HIS A 63 -4.06 9.61 4.54
N PHE A 64 -4.72 9.18 5.62
CA PHE A 64 -5.77 9.95 6.28
C PHE A 64 -5.19 10.67 7.50
N ALA A 65 -5.19 12.00 7.47
CA ALA A 65 -4.67 12.84 8.54
C ALA A 65 -5.82 13.53 9.28
N SER A 66 -5.84 13.42 10.61
CA SER A 66 -6.89 13.99 11.48
C SER A 66 -6.29 14.90 12.55
N PRO A 67 -5.73 16.07 12.21
CA PRO A 67 -5.30 17.01 13.23
C PRO A 67 -6.53 17.55 14.00
N PRO A 68 -6.45 17.78 15.35
CA PRO A 68 -5.29 17.61 16.22
C PRO A 68 -5.07 16.17 16.72
N TYR A 69 -5.94 15.20 16.38
CA TYR A 69 -5.87 13.80 16.84
C TYR A 69 -4.63 13.06 16.27
N THR A 70 -4.16 13.45 15.09
CA THR A 70 -2.88 13.00 14.54
C THR A 70 -1.89 14.17 14.52
N SER A 71 -0.68 13.93 15.03
CA SER A 71 0.36 14.96 15.07
C SER A 71 1.00 15.17 13.70
N GLU A 72 1.63 16.34 13.49
CA GLU A 72 2.42 16.61 12.28
C GLU A 72 3.60 15.60 12.16
N ARG A 73 4.15 15.14 13.30
CA ARG A 73 5.19 14.07 13.31
C ARG A 73 4.68 12.77 12.71
N ALA A 74 3.40 12.42 12.91
CA ALA A 74 2.79 11.23 12.31
C ALA A 74 2.75 11.35 10.78
N LYS A 75 2.38 12.51 10.26
CA LYS A 75 2.38 12.80 8.82
C LYS A 75 3.79 12.77 8.21
N LEU A 76 4.77 13.37 8.91
CA LEU A 76 6.18 13.30 8.48
C LEU A 76 6.70 11.87 8.46
N LYS A 77 6.32 11.04 9.44
CA LYS A 77 6.65 9.61 9.46
C LYS A 77 6.09 8.88 8.24
N VAL A 78 4.83 9.12 7.88
CA VAL A 78 4.21 8.51 6.69
C VAL A 78 4.93 8.93 5.41
N LYS A 79 5.31 10.20 5.29
CA LYS A 79 6.13 10.70 4.17
C LYS A 79 7.47 9.97 4.09
N ALA A 80 8.16 9.82 5.23
CA ALA A 80 9.43 9.10 5.29
C ALA A 80 9.26 7.62 4.90
N LEU A 81 8.18 6.96 5.35
CA LEU A 81 7.87 5.58 4.95
C LEU A 81 7.61 5.46 3.44
N ALA A 82 6.86 6.40 2.85
CA ALA A 82 6.66 6.44 1.40
C ALA A 82 8.00 6.58 0.65
N GLN A 83 8.90 7.44 1.13
CA GLN A 83 10.23 7.60 0.55
C GLN A 83 11.09 6.33 0.67
N LEU A 84 11.02 5.63 1.81
CA LEU A 84 11.78 4.38 2.04
C LEU A 84 11.36 3.24 1.10
N ILE A 85 10.13 3.19 0.65
CA ILE A 85 9.66 2.16 -0.29
C ILE A 85 9.81 2.55 -1.76
N THR A 86 10.12 3.81 -2.06
CA THR A 86 10.31 4.31 -3.44
C THR A 86 11.34 3.52 -4.27
N PRO A 87 12.48 3.05 -3.72
CA PRO A 87 13.41 2.21 -4.49
C PRO A 87 12.79 0.92 -5.04
N TYR A 88 11.71 0.43 -4.43
CA TYR A 88 11.01 -0.80 -4.82
C TYR A 88 9.73 -0.55 -5.62
N THR A 89 9.11 0.61 -5.46
CA THR A 89 7.84 0.96 -6.11
C THR A 89 8.01 1.88 -7.32
N GLY A 90 9.19 2.46 -7.48
CA GLY A 90 9.40 3.54 -8.44
C GLY A 90 8.75 4.86 -7.98
N SER A 91 8.55 5.79 -8.92
CA SER A 91 7.88 7.06 -8.62
C SER A 91 6.43 6.84 -8.21
N THR A 92 6.02 7.41 -7.07
CA THR A 92 4.68 7.27 -6.48
C THR A 92 4.13 8.62 -6.04
N ASN A 93 2.79 8.75 -6.02
CA ASN A 93 2.11 9.89 -5.41
C ASN A 93 1.68 9.53 -3.98
N LEU A 94 1.76 10.49 -3.07
CA LEU A 94 1.21 10.37 -1.72
C LEU A 94 0.06 11.38 -1.55
N PHE A 95 -1.17 10.88 -1.54
CA PHE A 95 -2.38 11.66 -1.29
C PHE A 95 -2.63 11.76 0.21
N VAL A 96 -2.59 12.98 0.76
CA VAL A 96 -2.91 13.22 2.17
C VAL A 96 -4.32 13.80 2.26
N VAL A 97 -5.23 13.01 2.82
CA VAL A 97 -6.66 13.36 2.95
C VAL A 97 -6.93 13.94 4.34
N PRO A 98 -7.42 15.18 4.46
CA PRO A 98 -7.91 15.71 5.72
C PRO A 98 -9.14 14.93 6.19
N TYR A 99 -9.02 14.25 7.33
CA TYR A 99 -10.07 13.33 7.79
C TYR A 99 -10.71 13.72 9.13
N THR A 100 -10.34 14.85 9.71
CA THR A 100 -10.84 15.33 11.00
C THR A 100 -12.37 15.45 11.01
N LYS A 101 -12.95 16.19 10.06
CA LYS A 101 -14.41 16.40 10.00
C LYS A 101 -15.22 15.09 9.86
N PRO A 102 -14.88 14.16 8.93
CA PRO A 102 -15.53 12.86 8.87
C PRO A 102 -15.39 12.05 10.17
N GLN A 103 -14.23 12.08 10.80
CA GLN A 103 -14.00 11.39 12.08
C GLN A 103 -14.88 11.92 13.20
N GLU A 104 -14.96 13.25 13.37
CA GLU A 104 -15.79 13.91 14.36
C GLU A 104 -17.27 13.64 14.11
N TYR A 105 -17.72 13.76 12.88
CA TYR A 105 -19.09 13.45 12.51
C TYR A 105 -19.50 12.02 12.87
N ILE A 106 -18.63 11.03 12.60
CA ILE A 106 -18.91 9.63 12.97
C ILE A 106 -18.93 9.48 14.49
N ARG A 107 -17.98 10.09 15.20
CA ARG A 107 -17.94 10.05 16.67
C ARG A 107 -19.21 10.60 17.30
N ASP A 108 -19.73 11.72 16.78
CA ASP A 108 -20.85 12.44 17.37
C ASP A 108 -22.22 11.84 17.00
N ASN A 109 -22.29 11.00 15.95
CA ASN A 109 -23.55 10.48 15.39
C ASN A 109 -23.66 8.95 15.33
N ALA A 110 -22.65 8.22 15.80
CA ALA A 110 -22.65 6.77 15.75
C ALA A 110 -22.40 6.16 17.12
N PRO A 111 -22.94 4.95 17.41
CA PRO A 111 -22.58 4.21 18.61
C PRO A 111 -21.08 3.94 18.69
N ASP A 112 -20.47 4.06 19.87
CA ASP A 112 -19.03 3.89 20.09
C ASP A 112 -18.51 2.53 19.57
N VAL A 113 -19.31 1.47 19.75
CA VAL A 113 -18.97 0.12 19.30
C VAL A 113 -18.81 0.02 17.78
N LEU A 114 -19.41 0.91 17.00
CA LEU A 114 -19.34 0.96 15.55
C LEU A 114 -18.34 1.98 15.02
N PHE A 115 -17.79 2.84 15.87
CA PHE A 115 -16.94 3.96 15.48
C PHE A 115 -15.80 3.53 14.54
N THR A 116 -15.00 2.55 14.95
CA THR A 116 -13.84 2.08 14.16
C THR A 116 -14.27 1.49 12.83
N VAL A 117 -15.34 0.69 12.78
CA VAL A 117 -15.82 0.07 11.53
C VAL A 117 -16.35 1.13 10.58
N LEU A 118 -17.09 2.11 11.06
CA LEU A 118 -17.64 3.20 10.25
C LEU A 118 -16.54 4.11 9.71
N MET A 119 -15.53 4.44 10.54
CA MET A 119 -14.35 5.15 10.06
C MET A 119 -13.68 4.40 8.90
N ARG A 120 -13.42 3.11 9.06
CA ARG A 120 -12.77 2.29 8.02
C ARG A 120 -13.61 2.23 6.76
N ARG A 121 -14.93 2.06 6.86
CA ARG A 121 -15.86 2.11 5.71
C ARG A 121 -15.76 3.44 4.96
N SER A 122 -15.75 4.55 5.70
CA SER A 122 -15.61 5.89 5.12
C SER A 122 -14.26 6.07 4.42
N MET A 123 -13.17 5.63 5.05
CA MET A 123 -11.82 5.66 4.46
C MET A 123 -11.74 4.82 3.18
N MET A 124 -12.35 3.62 3.17
CA MET A 124 -12.40 2.76 1.98
C MET A 124 -13.16 3.41 0.83
N ARG A 125 -14.30 4.07 1.09
CA ARG A 125 -15.06 4.82 0.06
C ARG A 125 -14.23 5.95 -0.55
N ILE A 126 -13.55 6.73 0.29
CA ILE A 126 -12.68 7.82 -0.17
C ILE A 126 -11.51 7.27 -0.98
N ALA A 127 -10.86 6.20 -0.48
CA ALA A 127 -9.78 5.53 -1.19
C ALA A 127 -10.23 5.01 -2.56
N ASN A 128 -11.41 4.40 -2.65
CA ASN A 128 -11.99 3.92 -3.90
C ASN A 128 -12.19 5.05 -4.92
N ILE A 129 -12.73 6.19 -4.48
CA ILE A 129 -12.94 7.36 -5.34
C ILE A 129 -11.61 7.89 -5.87
N ILE A 130 -10.60 8.01 -5.00
CA ILE A 130 -9.26 8.50 -5.39
C ILE A 130 -8.57 7.48 -6.30
N ALA A 131 -8.63 6.18 -5.98
CA ALA A 131 -8.09 5.11 -6.79
C ALA A 131 -8.60 5.16 -8.22
N ARG A 132 -9.92 5.25 -8.40
CA ARG A 132 -10.54 5.36 -9.73
C ARG A 132 -10.09 6.61 -10.48
N LYS A 133 -10.02 7.77 -9.82
CA LYS A 133 -9.52 9.02 -10.42
C LYS A 133 -8.07 8.94 -10.88
N GLN A 134 -7.25 8.11 -10.21
CA GLN A 134 -5.85 7.90 -10.56
C GLN A 134 -5.62 6.70 -11.49
N GLY A 135 -6.67 6.06 -11.97
CA GLY A 135 -6.56 4.87 -12.82
C GLY A 135 -6.02 3.64 -12.08
N CYS A 136 -6.20 3.58 -10.76
CA CYS A 136 -5.87 2.38 -9.99
C CYS A 136 -7.02 1.37 -10.08
N GLU A 137 -6.67 0.10 -10.19
CA GLU A 137 -7.58 -1.03 -10.39
C GLU A 137 -7.83 -1.82 -9.11
N ALA A 138 -7.07 -1.53 -8.04
CA ALA A 138 -7.17 -2.19 -6.74
C ALA A 138 -6.79 -1.25 -5.59
N LEU A 139 -7.22 -1.61 -4.38
CA LEU A 139 -6.72 -1.05 -3.11
C LEU A 139 -5.74 -2.05 -2.48
N VAL A 140 -4.74 -1.54 -1.76
CA VAL A 140 -3.83 -2.36 -0.95
C VAL A 140 -3.94 -1.92 0.50
N THR A 141 -4.03 -2.86 1.42
CA THR A 141 -4.04 -2.58 2.86
C THR A 141 -3.01 -3.44 3.60
N GLY A 142 -2.48 -2.91 4.69
CA GLY A 142 -1.61 -3.65 5.62
C GLY A 142 -2.40 -4.41 6.69
N GLU A 143 -3.64 -4.80 6.40
CA GLU A 143 -4.45 -5.57 7.34
C GLU A 143 -3.91 -6.97 7.50
N SER A 144 -3.89 -7.44 8.75
CA SER A 144 -3.58 -8.83 9.12
C SER A 144 -4.75 -9.41 9.91
N LEU A 145 -5.08 -10.68 9.67
CA LEU A 145 -6.25 -11.29 10.28
C LEU A 145 -6.05 -11.42 11.81
N ALA A 146 -7.07 -11.05 12.58
CA ALA A 146 -7.11 -11.16 14.04
C ALA A 146 -6.02 -10.38 14.82
N GLN A 147 -5.28 -9.49 14.19
CA GLN A 147 -4.26 -8.67 14.85
C GLN A 147 -4.90 -7.63 15.80
N VAL A 148 -6.05 -7.07 15.41
CA VAL A 148 -6.87 -6.17 16.22
C VAL A 148 -8.36 -6.47 16.02
N ALA A 149 -9.20 -6.00 16.97
CA ALA A 149 -10.64 -6.28 16.96
C ALA A 149 -11.37 -5.89 15.65
N SER A 150 -10.87 -4.89 14.92
CA SER A 150 -11.42 -4.47 13.63
C SER A 150 -10.94 -5.30 12.44
N GLN A 151 -10.11 -6.31 12.65
CA GLN A 151 -9.55 -7.19 11.60
C GLN A 151 -10.11 -8.63 11.70
N THR A 152 -11.32 -8.79 12.20
CA THR A 152 -12.07 -10.05 12.10
C THR A 152 -12.67 -10.20 10.70
N VAL A 153 -12.96 -11.43 10.27
CA VAL A 153 -13.58 -11.70 8.96
C VAL A 153 -14.87 -10.88 8.77
N LYS A 154 -15.72 -10.80 9.81
CA LYS A 154 -16.94 -9.98 9.77
C LYS A 154 -16.65 -8.48 9.58
N ALA A 155 -15.66 -7.95 10.28
CA ALA A 155 -15.28 -6.55 10.16
C ALA A 155 -14.68 -6.25 8.77
N LEU A 156 -13.86 -7.15 8.24
CA LEU A 156 -13.33 -7.03 6.86
C LEU A 156 -14.46 -7.08 5.84
N GLN A 157 -15.40 -8.01 5.93
CA GLN A 157 -16.56 -8.07 5.05
C GLN A 157 -17.38 -6.76 5.09
N CYS A 158 -17.55 -6.19 6.28
CA CYS A 158 -18.23 -4.92 6.47
C CYS A 158 -17.53 -3.74 5.79
N THR A 159 -16.19 -3.71 5.85
CA THR A 159 -15.39 -2.66 5.19
C THR A 159 -15.32 -2.85 3.69
N ASP A 160 -15.24 -4.10 3.21
CA ASP A 160 -15.19 -4.46 1.80
C ASP A 160 -16.46 -4.06 1.07
N ALA A 161 -17.62 -4.24 1.70
CA ALA A 161 -18.91 -3.82 1.16
C ALA A 161 -19.07 -2.29 0.99
N ALA A 162 -18.09 -1.49 1.41
CA ALA A 162 -18.14 -0.03 1.28
C ALA A 162 -17.57 0.49 -0.05
N GLN A 163 -16.98 -0.37 -0.87
CA GLN A 163 -16.31 -0.02 -2.12
C GLN A 163 -16.37 -1.22 -3.10
N ASP A 164 -15.94 -1.06 -4.34
CA ASP A 164 -16.13 -2.03 -5.41
C ASP A 164 -14.83 -2.47 -6.13
N LEU A 165 -13.68 -1.90 -5.77
CA LEU A 165 -12.39 -2.36 -6.24
C LEU A 165 -11.90 -3.57 -5.44
N PRO A 166 -11.16 -4.52 -6.03
CA PRO A 166 -10.53 -5.58 -5.26
C PRO A 166 -9.59 -5.01 -4.20
N ILE A 167 -9.63 -5.59 -2.99
CA ILE A 167 -8.74 -5.22 -1.88
C ILE A 167 -7.68 -6.31 -1.71
N LEU A 168 -6.43 -5.94 -1.93
CA LEU A 168 -5.28 -6.82 -1.78
C LEU A 168 -4.72 -6.70 -0.36
N ARG A 169 -4.65 -7.84 0.32
CA ARG A 169 -4.17 -7.96 1.72
C ARG A 169 -2.98 -8.90 1.77
N PRO A 170 -1.78 -8.46 1.40
CA PRO A 170 -0.61 -9.36 1.27
C PRO A 170 -0.06 -9.86 2.61
N LEU A 171 -0.65 -9.47 3.74
CA LEU A 171 -0.27 -9.91 5.09
C LEU A 171 -1.26 -10.90 5.72
N ILE A 172 -2.29 -11.31 4.97
CA ILE A 172 -3.22 -12.38 5.34
C ILE A 172 -2.80 -13.68 4.68
#